data_c63aae1d385c278dd277c8085dee96dd
#
_entry.id   c63aae1d385c278dd277c8085dee96dd
#
_cell.length_a   1.000
_cell.length_b   1.000
_cell.length_c   1.000
_cell.angle_alpha   90.00
_cell.angle_beta   90.00
_cell.angle_gamma   90.00
#
_symmetry.space_group_name_H-M   'P 1'
#
loop_
_entity.id
_entity.type
_entity.pdbx_description
1 polymer ?
#
loop_
_entity_poly.entity_id
_entity_poly.type
_entity_poly.pdbx_seq_one_letter_code
_entity_poly.pdbx_strand_id
1 'polypeptide(L)'
;MDIRLIYPSGRRFETGAPLKRQAKAHRYPGLGLTTVAALSPRDAAVSIVDDEREPIDYDRPADLVGLSILTPNARRGYQIAREYRKRGIPVVIGGIHATACPEEAAAEADAVVIGEAEDTWPQLLRDFEAGRLRKVYRSANDTPLTGLPVPRRDLLRKREYITVNTVQATRGCPFNCEFCSMTALMGHGTRCRPVEEVVEEIRGFEGRTFVLNDDNVSQENAYFKELFERLIPLKRLWAGNASWNVTRDPEMMDLMARSGCTGVFVGFESIEPQAGLGKIVRSDSRTTLYKEAVRRLHARGIGVMGGLIFGFDNDDDTIFQRTLDFAVESGIDAAQINILVPYPGTPLHERLEREGRIIERDWNRYVTSHVCFEPRKLTREALFENYLRVRERFCSLPRIARRFARSVPHGRPGALAVDLAVNLAFRRGARILRKRVKDGVKPTRF
;
A
#
# COMPACT_ATOMS: atom_id res chain seq x y z
N MET A 1 -21.12 19.46 14.43
CA MET A 1 -20.92 18.97 13.04
C MET A 1 -20.72 17.46 13.06
N ASP A 2 -21.48 16.71 12.22
CA ASP A 2 -21.29 15.26 12.01
C ASP A 2 -20.51 15.01 10.72
N ILE A 3 -19.31 14.42 10.84
CA ILE A 3 -18.41 14.15 9.72
C ILE A 3 -18.32 12.66 9.50
N ARG A 4 -18.58 12.22 8.28
CA ARG A 4 -18.48 10.84 7.90
C ARG A 4 -17.35 10.60 6.92
N LEU A 5 -16.32 9.88 7.33
CA LEU A 5 -15.16 9.54 6.52
C LEU A 5 -15.31 8.12 5.96
N ILE A 6 -15.06 7.92 4.68
CA ILE A 6 -15.33 6.63 4.02
C ILE A 6 -14.13 6.18 3.19
N TYR A 7 -13.72 4.92 3.38
CA TYR A 7 -12.87 4.19 2.46
C TYR A 7 -13.73 3.43 1.46
N PRO A 8 -13.81 3.84 0.17
CA PRO A 8 -14.58 3.12 -0.84
C PRO A 8 -14.01 1.74 -1.14
N SER A 9 -14.87 0.76 -1.39
CA SER A 9 -14.47 -0.59 -1.78
C SER A 9 -14.33 -0.70 -3.30
N GLY A 10 -13.16 -1.11 -3.79
CA GLY A 10 -13.00 -1.47 -5.20
C GLY A 10 -13.77 -2.74 -5.61
N ARG A 11 -14.23 -3.55 -4.67
CA ARG A 11 -14.90 -4.85 -4.93
C ARG A 11 -16.41 -4.76 -5.00
N ARG A 12 -17.04 -3.88 -4.23
CA ARG A 12 -18.52 -3.74 -4.22
C ARG A 12 -19.06 -3.15 -5.51
N PHE A 13 -18.23 -2.42 -6.24
CA PHE A 13 -18.63 -1.88 -7.52
C PHE A 13 -19.09 -2.94 -8.52
N GLU A 14 -18.44 -4.12 -8.48
CA GLU A 14 -18.63 -5.16 -9.50
C GLU A 14 -19.71 -6.18 -9.20
N THR A 15 -19.87 -6.50 -7.92
CA THR A 15 -20.67 -7.68 -7.57
C THR A 15 -22.00 -7.34 -6.94
N GLY A 16 -22.21 -6.11 -6.44
CA GLY A 16 -23.39 -5.75 -5.64
C GLY A 16 -23.60 -6.67 -4.42
N ALA A 17 -22.77 -7.72 -4.31
CA ALA A 17 -22.91 -8.76 -3.31
C ALA A 17 -22.20 -8.40 -2.01
N PRO A 18 -22.74 -8.79 -0.85
CA PRO A 18 -22.04 -8.67 0.41
C PRO A 18 -20.70 -9.42 0.33
N LEU A 19 -19.62 -8.76 0.70
CA LEU A 19 -18.30 -9.38 0.73
C LEU A 19 -18.33 -10.53 1.71
N LYS A 20 -18.14 -11.77 1.24
CA LYS A 20 -17.85 -12.89 2.13
C LYS A 20 -16.62 -12.54 2.96
N ARG A 21 -16.70 -12.73 4.27
CA ARG A 21 -15.59 -12.50 5.21
C ARG A 21 -14.30 -13.08 4.63
N GLN A 22 -13.43 -12.21 4.13
CA GLN A 22 -12.07 -12.65 3.76
C GLN A 22 -11.21 -12.70 5.01
N ALA A 23 -10.22 -13.61 4.98
CA ALA A 23 -9.30 -13.77 6.10
C ALA A 23 -8.68 -12.43 6.50
N LYS A 24 -8.65 -12.13 7.79
CA LYS A 24 -8.03 -10.96 8.41
C LYS A 24 -6.51 -10.86 8.13
N ALA A 25 -5.94 -11.93 7.59
CA ALA A 25 -4.52 -12.28 7.59
C ALA A 25 -3.56 -11.27 6.95
N HIS A 26 -4.05 -10.21 6.30
CA HIS A 26 -3.18 -9.26 5.60
C HIS A 26 -3.65 -7.81 5.70
N ARG A 27 -4.46 -7.46 6.69
CA ARG A 27 -5.06 -6.14 6.70
C ARG A 27 -4.71 -5.34 7.94
N TYR A 28 -4.04 -4.27 7.70
CA TYR A 28 -3.93 -3.14 8.58
C TYR A 28 -4.57 -1.91 7.89
N PRO A 29 -5.16 -0.97 8.64
CA PRO A 29 -5.79 0.20 8.05
C PRO A 29 -4.74 1.19 7.53
N GLY A 30 -5.09 1.90 6.47
CA GLY A 30 -4.34 3.10 6.07
C GLY A 30 -4.49 4.21 7.10
N LEU A 31 -3.45 5.05 7.24
CA LEU A 31 -3.45 6.16 8.20
C LEU A 31 -4.30 7.36 7.75
N GLY A 32 -4.51 7.54 6.44
CA GLY A 32 -5.11 8.78 5.90
C GLY A 32 -6.38 9.23 6.60
N LEU A 33 -7.46 8.42 6.61
CA LEU A 33 -8.71 8.86 7.24
C LEU A 33 -8.66 8.94 8.77
N THR A 34 -7.82 8.15 9.43
CA THR A 34 -7.63 8.27 10.89
C THR A 34 -6.87 9.54 11.25
N THR A 35 -5.95 10.00 10.38
CA THR A 35 -5.28 11.30 10.51
C THR A 35 -6.26 12.44 10.25
N VAL A 36 -7.04 12.39 9.17
CA VAL A 36 -8.09 13.38 8.86
C VAL A 36 -9.08 13.49 10.02
N ALA A 37 -9.48 12.37 10.62
CA ALA A 37 -10.34 12.36 11.80
C ALA A 37 -9.69 13.06 13.01
N ALA A 38 -8.38 12.89 13.19
CA ALA A 38 -7.64 13.54 14.27
C ALA A 38 -7.44 15.05 14.07
N LEU A 39 -7.46 15.51 12.81
CA LEU A 39 -7.39 16.92 12.44
C LEU A 39 -8.75 17.62 12.49
N SER A 40 -9.84 16.87 12.67
CA SER A 40 -11.19 17.45 12.81
C SER A 40 -11.38 18.07 14.20
N PRO A 41 -12.26 19.05 14.35
CA PRO A 41 -12.56 19.67 15.67
C PRO A 41 -12.93 18.64 16.73
N ARG A 42 -12.53 18.89 17.99
CA ARG A 42 -12.78 17.93 19.08
C ARG A 42 -14.26 17.72 19.41
N ASP A 43 -15.08 18.70 19.15
CA ASP A 43 -16.53 18.71 19.32
C ASP A 43 -17.28 18.14 18.10
N ALA A 44 -16.60 17.88 17.00
CA ALA A 44 -17.22 17.22 15.86
C ALA A 44 -17.42 15.71 16.12
N ALA A 45 -18.60 15.22 15.80
CA ALA A 45 -18.88 13.78 15.76
C ALA A 45 -18.28 13.18 14.50
N VAL A 46 -17.16 12.46 14.62
CA VAL A 46 -16.49 11.86 13.47
C VAL A 46 -16.69 10.35 13.45
N SER A 47 -17.03 9.80 12.30
CA SER A 47 -17.12 8.34 12.09
C SER A 47 -16.33 7.90 10.86
N ILE A 48 -15.76 6.67 10.90
CA ILE A 48 -15.04 6.07 9.76
C ILE A 48 -15.77 4.81 9.32
N VAL A 49 -16.07 4.71 8.03
CA VAL A 49 -16.69 3.55 7.39
C VAL A 49 -15.72 2.93 6.38
N ASP A 50 -15.42 1.66 6.53
CA ASP A 50 -14.71 0.86 5.54
C ASP A 50 -15.74 0.09 4.68
N ASP A 51 -16.05 0.60 3.48
CA ASP A 51 -17.02 0.01 2.55
C ASP A 51 -16.62 -1.41 2.10
N GLU A 52 -15.37 -1.83 2.32
CA GLU A 52 -15.00 -3.24 2.14
C GLU A 52 -15.50 -4.14 3.26
N ARG A 53 -15.85 -3.59 4.42
CA ARG A 53 -16.18 -4.33 5.64
C ARG A 53 -17.63 -4.27 5.99
N GLU A 54 -18.24 -3.13 5.77
CA GLU A 54 -19.63 -2.90 6.09
C GLU A 54 -20.35 -2.15 4.99
N PRO A 55 -21.68 -2.35 4.84
CA PRO A 55 -22.47 -1.54 3.93
C PRO A 55 -22.53 -0.10 4.44
N ILE A 56 -22.53 0.84 3.51
CA ILE A 56 -22.78 2.25 3.83
C ILE A 56 -24.26 2.41 4.13
N ASP A 57 -24.58 2.92 5.30
CA ASP A 57 -25.92 3.37 5.67
C ASP A 57 -26.07 4.82 5.20
N TYR A 58 -26.76 5.01 4.07
CA TYR A 58 -26.98 6.34 3.48
C TYR A 58 -28.06 7.16 4.19
N ASP A 59 -28.87 6.55 5.03
CA ASP A 59 -29.94 7.22 5.76
C ASP A 59 -29.47 7.80 7.09
N ARG A 60 -28.28 7.41 7.55
CA ARG A 60 -27.63 8.02 8.72
C ARG A 60 -27.27 9.47 8.39
N PRO A 61 -27.73 10.45 9.18
CA PRO A 61 -27.42 11.86 9.00
C PRO A 61 -25.91 12.12 9.01
N ALA A 62 -25.48 13.09 8.21
CA ALA A 62 -24.14 13.67 8.24
C ALA A 62 -24.20 15.10 7.68
N ASP A 63 -23.39 16.00 8.25
CA ASP A 63 -23.24 17.36 7.73
C ASP A 63 -22.24 17.40 6.58
N LEU A 64 -21.22 16.52 6.63
CA LEU A 64 -20.15 16.46 5.62
C LEU A 64 -19.66 15.02 5.46
N VAL A 65 -19.41 14.63 4.21
CA VAL A 65 -18.82 13.32 3.87
C VAL A 65 -17.44 13.50 3.25
N GLY A 66 -16.43 12.82 3.80
CA GLY A 66 -15.07 12.78 3.25
C GLY A 66 -14.75 11.41 2.67
N LEU A 67 -14.29 11.35 1.43
CA LEU A 67 -13.88 10.12 0.76
C LEU A 67 -12.38 10.12 0.50
N SER A 68 -11.68 9.03 0.83
CA SER A 68 -10.29 8.84 0.43
C SER A 68 -10.22 7.77 -0.67
N ILE A 69 -9.88 8.18 -1.90
CA ILE A 69 -9.91 7.30 -3.06
C ILE A 69 -8.52 6.95 -3.59
N LEU A 70 -8.36 5.68 -3.94
CA LEU A 70 -7.26 5.15 -4.74
C LEU A 70 -7.76 4.91 -6.17
N THR A 71 -6.86 4.85 -7.14
CA THR A 71 -7.27 4.62 -8.53
C THR A 71 -8.21 3.41 -8.71
N PRO A 72 -7.93 2.22 -8.12
CA PRO A 72 -8.82 1.07 -8.31
C PRO A 72 -10.20 1.16 -7.65
N ASN A 73 -10.46 2.16 -6.83
CA ASN A 73 -11.76 2.34 -6.19
C ASN A 73 -12.41 3.71 -6.49
N ALA A 74 -11.83 4.48 -7.41
CA ALA A 74 -12.30 5.82 -7.74
C ALA A 74 -13.76 5.82 -8.19
N ARG A 75 -14.14 4.94 -9.10
CA ARG A 75 -15.54 4.80 -9.56
C ARG A 75 -16.52 4.51 -8.42
N ARG A 76 -16.11 3.68 -7.45
CA ARG A 76 -16.93 3.42 -6.26
C ARG A 76 -17.03 4.67 -5.39
N GLY A 77 -15.93 5.41 -5.22
CA GLY A 77 -15.93 6.71 -4.56
C GLY A 77 -16.90 7.68 -5.19
N TYR A 78 -16.91 7.78 -6.51
CA TYR A 78 -17.83 8.66 -7.27
C TYR A 78 -19.30 8.23 -7.13
N GLN A 79 -19.58 6.92 -7.12
CA GLN A 79 -20.93 6.45 -6.83
C GLN A 79 -21.40 6.87 -5.43
N ILE A 80 -20.55 6.70 -4.42
CA ILE A 80 -20.85 7.09 -3.05
C ILE A 80 -21.09 8.60 -2.98
N ALA A 81 -20.23 9.39 -3.64
CA ALA A 81 -20.37 10.84 -3.70
C ALA A 81 -21.71 11.26 -4.28
N ARG A 82 -22.10 10.69 -5.43
CA ARG A 82 -23.39 10.99 -6.08
C ARG A 82 -24.58 10.66 -5.17
N GLU A 83 -24.51 9.56 -4.41
CA GLU A 83 -25.60 9.15 -3.51
C GLU A 83 -25.77 10.11 -2.33
N TYR A 84 -24.69 10.62 -1.74
CA TYR A 84 -24.78 11.64 -0.69
C TYR A 84 -25.22 13.00 -1.23
N ARG A 85 -24.69 13.42 -2.38
CA ARG A 85 -25.07 14.70 -3.03
C ARG A 85 -26.54 14.72 -3.42
N LYS A 86 -27.13 13.61 -3.87
CA LYS A 86 -28.59 13.50 -4.10
C LYS A 86 -29.40 13.76 -2.84
N ARG A 87 -28.85 13.51 -1.67
CA ARG A 87 -29.45 13.77 -0.35
C ARG A 87 -29.16 15.15 0.20
N GLY A 88 -28.52 16.01 -0.61
CA GLY A 88 -28.12 17.37 -0.20
C GLY A 88 -26.95 17.41 0.78
N ILE A 89 -26.21 16.29 0.96
CA ILE A 89 -25.07 16.22 1.86
C ILE A 89 -23.80 16.51 1.05
N PRO A 90 -23.03 17.55 1.39
CA PRO A 90 -21.79 17.91 0.73
C PRO A 90 -20.73 16.81 0.84
N VAL A 91 -19.99 16.60 -0.26
CA VAL A 91 -18.96 15.57 -0.36
C VAL A 91 -17.60 16.15 -0.71
N VAL A 92 -16.59 15.77 0.05
CA VAL A 92 -15.19 16.06 -0.19
C VAL A 92 -14.48 14.79 -0.65
N ILE A 93 -13.73 14.87 -1.73
CA ILE A 93 -12.91 13.77 -2.21
C ILE A 93 -11.42 14.14 -2.09
N GLY A 94 -10.64 13.25 -1.48
CA GLY A 94 -9.18 13.32 -1.40
C GLY A 94 -8.55 11.96 -1.67
N GLY A 95 -7.25 11.87 -1.40
CA GLY A 95 -6.44 10.66 -1.61
C GLY A 95 -5.68 10.67 -2.92
N ILE A 96 -4.91 9.60 -3.15
CA ILE A 96 -3.91 9.57 -4.22
C ILE A 96 -4.52 9.72 -5.63
N HIS A 97 -5.71 9.17 -5.86
CA HIS A 97 -6.37 9.30 -7.16
C HIS A 97 -6.89 10.72 -7.39
N ALA A 98 -7.49 11.36 -6.39
CA ALA A 98 -7.95 12.74 -6.48
C ALA A 98 -6.77 13.73 -6.70
N THR A 99 -5.60 13.38 -6.17
CA THR A 99 -4.36 14.14 -6.41
C THR A 99 -3.86 13.98 -7.84
N ALA A 100 -3.99 12.77 -8.41
CA ALA A 100 -3.56 12.48 -9.78
C ALA A 100 -4.55 12.96 -10.86
N CYS A 101 -5.85 12.93 -10.56
CA CYS A 101 -6.94 13.25 -11.49
C CYS A 101 -7.92 14.28 -10.84
N PRO A 102 -7.44 15.48 -10.51
CA PRO A 102 -8.22 16.44 -9.72
C PRO A 102 -9.45 16.96 -10.45
N GLU A 103 -9.41 17.15 -11.76
CA GLU A 103 -10.54 17.62 -12.56
C GLU A 103 -11.67 16.58 -12.58
N GLU A 104 -11.33 15.30 -12.73
CA GLU A 104 -12.29 14.19 -12.68
C GLU A 104 -12.95 14.12 -11.29
N ALA A 105 -12.14 14.16 -10.22
CA ALA A 105 -12.65 14.15 -8.85
C ALA A 105 -13.53 15.37 -8.54
N ALA A 106 -13.18 16.57 -9.07
CA ALA A 106 -13.93 17.79 -8.88
C ALA A 106 -15.30 17.76 -9.57
N ALA A 107 -15.47 17.06 -10.68
CA ALA A 107 -16.76 16.87 -11.31
C ALA A 107 -17.73 16.08 -10.41
N GLU A 108 -17.23 15.21 -9.57
CA GLU A 108 -18.00 14.27 -8.75
C GLU A 108 -18.20 14.70 -7.29
N ALA A 109 -17.51 15.74 -6.83
CA ALA A 109 -17.53 16.20 -5.43
C ALA A 109 -17.87 17.69 -5.32
N ASP A 110 -18.21 18.14 -4.13
CA ASP A 110 -18.41 19.56 -3.82
C ASP A 110 -17.07 20.26 -3.55
N ALA A 111 -16.10 19.50 -2.98
CA ALA A 111 -14.72 19.95 -2.84
C ALA A 111 -13.73 18.81 -3.08
N VAL A 112 -12.52 19.13 -3.52
CA VAL A 112 -11.41 18.20 -3.70
C VAL A 112 -10.20 18.65 -2.90
N VAL A 113 -9.58 17.70 -2.20
CA VAL A 113 -8.30 17.85 -1.51
C VAL A 113 -7.20 17.20 -2.35
N ILE A 114 -6.24 18.01 -2.78
CA ILE A 114 -5.10 17.59 -3.61
C ILE A 114 -3.84 17.61 -2.74
N GLY A 115 -3.14 16.47 -2.67
CA GLY A 115 -1.96 16.31 -1.82
C GLY A 115 -2.31 15.95 -0.37
N GLU A 116 -1.56 16.52 0.57
CA GLU A 116 -1.67 16.24 2.00
C GLU A 116 -2.88 16.95 2.62
N ALA A 117 -3.50 16.29 3.60
CA ALA A 117 -4.71 16.82 4.23
C ALA A 117 -4.43 17.62 5.52
N GLU A 118 -3.23 17.55 6.04
CA GLU A 118 -2.88 18.09 7.35
C GLU A 118 -3.05 19.60 7.45
N ASP A 119 -2.74 20.33 6.40
CA ASP A 119 -2.91 21.79 6.28
C ASP A 119 -4.25 22.16 5.65
N THR A 120 -4.73 21.35 4.71
CA THR A 120 -5.91 21.66 3.89
C THR A 120 -7.22 21.28 4.58
N TRP A 121 -7.29 20.18 5.32
CA TRP A 121 -8.51 19.72 5.98
C TRP A 121 -9.04 20.68 7.06
N PRO A 122 -8.21 21.20 7.99
CA PRO A 122 -8.68 22.18 8.96
C PRO A 122 -9.19 23.48 8.31
N GLN A 123 -8.56 23.91 7.21
CA GLN A 123 -9.02 25.07 6.47
C GLN A 123 -10.36 24.79 5.79
N LEU A 124 -10.50 23.63 5.15
CA LEU A 124 -11.74 23.20 4.50
C LEU A 124 -12.91 23.20 5.49
N LEU A 125 -12.70 22.68 6.69
CA LEU A 125 -13.76 22.66 7.71
C LEU A 125 -14.18 24.06 8.16
N ARG A 126 -13.22 24.98 8.37
CA ARG A 126 -13.54 26.39 8.66
C ARG A 126 -14.32 27.06 7.52
N ASP A 127 -13.94 26.81 6.28
CA ASP A 127 -14.64 27.35 5.12
C ASP A 127 -16.04 26.74 4.99
N PHE A 128 -16.19 25.45 5.30
CA PHE A 128 -17.48 24.75 5.31
C PHE A 128 -18.43 25.33 6.35
N GLU A 129 -18.00 25.49 7.61
CA GLU A 129 -18.81 26.11 8.69
C GLU A 129 -19.21 27.55 8.37
N ALA A 130 -18.37 28.27 7.65
CA ALA A 130 -18.67 29.65 7.22
C ALA A 130 -19.53 29.71 5.93
N GLY A 131 -19.98 28.58 5.39
CA GLY A 131 -20.74 28.51 4.14
C GLY A 131 -19.95 28.92 2.89
N ARG A 132 -18.62 28.84 2.94
CA ARG A 132 -17.71 29.30 1.86
C ARG A 132 -16.82 28.16 1.36
N LEU A 133 -17.37 26.94 1.29
CA LEU A 133 -16.64 25.76 0.80
C LEU A 133 -16.08 26.03 -0.61
N ARG A 134 -14.76 25.91 -0.76
CA ARG A 134 -14.10 26.08 -2.07
C ARG A 134 -14.06 24.75 -2.82
N LYS A 135 -14.01 24.83 -4.14
CA LYS A 135 -13.97 23.64 -5.01
C LYS A 135 -12.68 22.84 -4.87
N VAL A 136 -11.55 23.50 -4.62
CA VAL A 136 -10.24 22.88 -4.57
C VAL A 136 -9.44 23.40 -3.37
N TYR A 137 -8.88 22.48 -2.61
CA TYR A 137 -7.89 22.70 -1.57
C TYR A 137 -6.63 21.96 -1.95
N ARG A 138 -5.51 22.66 -2.11
CA ARG A 138 -4.24 22.09 -2.57
C ARG A 138 -3.15 22.27 -1.52
N SER A 139 -2.52 21.20 -1.12
CA SER A 139 -1.30 21.20 -0.31
C SER A 139 -0.08 21.41 -1.19
N ALA A 140 0.96 22.03 -0.63
CA ALA A 140 2.28 22.11 -1.22
C ALA A 140 3.08 20.79 -1.06
N ASN A 141 2.57 19.82 -0.30
CA ASN A 141 3.24 18.56 0.08
C ASN A 141 4.54 18.77 0.87
N ASP A 142 4.61 19.84 1.62
CA ASP A 142 5.75 20.23 2.47
C ASP A 142 5.36 20.36 3.95
N THR A 143 4.17 19.91 4.32
CA THR A 143 3.64 20.00 5.68
C THR A 143 4.64 19.46 6.69
N PRO A 144 5.05 20.23 7.71
CA PRO A 144 5.88 19.73 8.79
C PRO A 144 5.22 18.54 9.49
N LEU A 145 6.01 17.50 9.74
CA LEU A 145 5.49 16.30 10.41
C LEU A 145 5.57 16.39 11.94
N THR A 146 6.09 17.50 12.47
CA THR A 146 6.15 17.79 13.91
C THR A 146 4.79 18.22 14.43
N GLY A 147 4.39 17.71 15.59
CA GLY A 147 3.14 18.10 16.27
C GLY A 147 1.88 17.57 15.59
N LEU A 148 2.00 16.60 14.69
CA LEU A 148 0.82 15.96 14.09
C LEU A 148 0.01 15.22 15.16
N PRO A 149 -1.33 15.33 15.13
CA PRO A 149 -2.17 14.62 16.10
C PRO A 149 -2.06 13.10 15.91
N VAL A 150 -2.19 12.37 17.02
CA VAL A 150 -2.24 10.91 16.99
C VAL A 150 -3.48 10.47 16.20
N PRO A 151 -3.34 9.63 15.16
CA PRO A 151 -4.47 9.19 14.35
C PRO A 151 -5.57 8.48 15.15
N ARG A 152 -6.84 8.79 14.87
CA ARG A 152 -8.04 8.27 15.57
C ARG A 152 -8.34 6.82 15.22
N ARG A 153 -7.45 5.91 15.64
CA ARG A 153 -7.60 4.44 15.43
C ARG A 153 -8.75 3.84 16.24
N ASP A 154 -9.20 4.55 17.29
CA ASP A 154 -10.37 4.22 18.09
C ASP A 154 -11.67 4.18 17.26
N LEU A 155 -11.74 4.92 16.16
CA LEU A 155 -12.88 4.92 15.25
C LEU A 155 -12.91 3.68 14.33
N LEU A 156 -11.88 2.86 14.33
CA LEU A 156 -11.79 1.66 13.51
C LEU A 156 -12.35 0.42 14.24
N ARG A 157 -12.98 -0.47 13.49
CA ARG A 157 -13.44 -1.76 14.00
C ARG A 157 -12.26 -2.73 14.16
N LYS A 158 -11.61 -2.75 15.33
CA LYS A 158 -10.41 -3.55 15.63
C LYS A 158 -10.51 -5.01 15.16
N ARG A 159 -11.69 -5.63 15.27
CA ARG A 159 -11.93 -7.03 14.89
C ARG A 159 -11.76 -7.32 13.39
N GLU A 160 -11.77 -6.31 12.55
CA GLU A 160 -11.68 -6.45 11.08
C GLU A 160 -10.21 -6.41 10.57
N TYR A 161 -9.25 -6.12 11.45
CA TYR A 161 -7.83 -5.99 11.12
C TYR A 161 -6.98 -6.97 11.95
N ILE A 162 -5.77 -7.30 11.49
CA ILE A 162 -4.77 -7.98 12.31
C ILE A 162 -4.35 -7.09 13.47
N THR A 163 -4.07 -5.83 13.14
CA THR A 163 -3.80 -4.76 14.08
C THR A 163 -4.31 -3.45 13.49
N VAL A 164 -4.78 -2.55 14.33
CA VAL A 164 -5.06 -1.16 13.96
C VAL A 164 -3.87 -0.25 14.24
N ASN A 165 -2.84 -0.77 14.89
CA ASN A 165 -1.64 -0.04 15.26
C ASN A 165 -0.73 0.14 14.03
N THR A 166 -1.02 1.11 13.22
CA THR A 166 -0.15 1.56 12.12
C THR A 166 0.43 2.90 12.51
N VAL A 167 1.71 3.12 12.26
CA VAL A 167 2.40 4.39 12.52
C VAL A 167 3.26 4.74 11.33
N GLN A 168 3.41 6.02 11.07
CA GLN A 168 4.32 6.56 10.06
C GLN A 168 5.34 7.45 10.76
N ALA A 169 6.61 7.14 10.62
CA ALA A 169 7.73 7.88 11.17
C ALA A 169 8.29 8.89 10.14
N THR A 170 8.28 8.50 8.87
CA THR A 170 8.76 9.34 7.76
C THR A 170 7.77 9.38 6.62
N ARG A 171 7.82 10.41 5.81
CA ARG A 171 7.02 10.55 4.59
C ARG A 171 7.91 10.85 3.40
N GLY A 172 7.68 10.12 2.30
CA GLY A 172 8.42 10.23 1.05
C GLY A 172 9.49 9.16 0.87
N CYS A 173 10.09 9.12 -0.30
CA CYS A 173 11.11 8.15 -0.69
C CYS A 173 12.14 8.81 -1.62
N PRO A 174 13.45 8.61 -1.44
CA PRO A 174 14.47 9.21 -2.28
C PRO A 174 14.60 8.53 -3.65
N PHE A 175 13.97 7.37 -3.83
CA PHE A 175 14.01 6.68 -5.11
C PHE A 175 13.00 7.28 -6.10
N ASN A 176 13.44 7.43 -7.35
CA ASN A 176 12.62 7.93 -8.46
C ASN A 176 12.18 6.78 -9.38
N CYS A 177 11.35 5.86 -8.86
CA CYS A 177 10.80 4.78 -9.68
C CYS A 177 9.66 5.31 -10.56
N GLU A 178 9.75 5.14 -11.89
CA GLU A 178 8.79 5.71 -12.84
C GLU A 178 7.33 5.25 -12.63
N PHE A 179 7.13 4.10 -12.00
CA PHE A 179 5.80 3.54 -11.72
C PHE A 179 5.23 3.95 -10.36
N CYS A 180 6.04 4.62 -9.50
CA CYS A 180 5.66 4.88 -8.11
C CYS A 180 4.80 6.15 -8.00
N SER A 181 3.53 5.98 -7.65
CA SER A 181 2.62 7.10 -7.45
C SER A 181 2.97 7.96 -6.23
N MET A 182 3.60 7.38 -5.20
CA MET A 182 3.97 8.15 -4.00
C MET A 182 4.98 9.25 -4.34
N THR A 183 6.10 8.90 -4.97
CA THR A 183 7.12 9.87 -5.33
C THR A 183 6.63 10.87 -6.38
N ALA A 184 5.86 10.39 -7.36
CA ALA A 184 5.33 11.24 -8.42
C ALA A 184 4.34 12.32 -7.93
N LEU A 185 3.50 11.97 -6.94
CA LEU A 185 2.38 12.82 -6.50
C LEU A 185 2.64 13.54 -5.17
N MET A 186 3.50 12.97 -4.30
CA MET A 186 3.81 13.52 -2.97
C MET A 186 5.20 14.17 -2.91
N GLY A 187 5.97 14.13 -4.02
CA GLY A 187 7.29 14.73 -4.12
C GLY A 187 8.45 13.81 -3.73
N HIS A 188 9.66 14.27 -4.06
CA HIS A 188 10.91 13.59 -3.74
C HIS A 188 11.44 14.03 -2.38
N GLY A 189 12.25 13.18 -1.77
CA GLY A 189 12.86 13.44 -0.48
C GLY A 189 12.13 12.79 0.67
N THR A 190 12.69 12.92 1.85
CA THR A 190 12.18 12.33 3.08
C THR A 190 11.98 13.41 4.11
N ARG A 191 10.80 13.45 4.71
CA ARG A 191 10.48 14.27 5.88
C ARG A 191 10.30 13.34 7.07
N CYS A 192 10.91 13.68 8.21
CA CYS A 192 10.88 12.86 9.41
C CYS A 192 10.01 13.51 10.50
N ARG A 193 9.27 12.71 11.24
CA ARG A 193 8.66 13.11 12.50
C ARG A 193 9.75 13.11 13.59
N PRO A 194 9.64 13.95 14.64
CA PRO A 194 10.51 13.82 15.82
C PRO A 194 10.42 12.38 16.36
N VAL A 195 11.59 11.78 16.62
CA VAL A 195 11.68 10.39 17.11
C VAL A 195 10.83 10.18 18.37
N GLU A 196 10.88 11.16 19.30
CA GLU A 196 10.11 11.10 20.54
C GLU A 196 8.60 11.01 20.33
N GLU A 197 8.06 11.78 19.38
CA GLU A 197 6.61 11.72 19.05
C GLU A 197 6.22 10.35 18.52
N VAL A 198 7.06 9.72 17.70
CA VAL A 198 6.81 8.37 17.17
C VAL A 198 6.88 7.33 18.28
N VAL A 199 7.86 7.45 19.17
CA VAL A 199 8.04 6.54 20.31
C VAL A 199 6.86 6.64 21.29
N GLU A 200 6.40 7.85 21.61
CA GLU A 200 5.23 8.07 22.47
C GLU A 200 3.95 7.51 21.85
N GLU A 201 3.74 7.72 20.56
CA GLU A 201 2.60 7.14 19.86
C GLU A 201 2.63 5.60 19.93
N ILE A 202 3.80 4.97 19.70
CA ILE A 202 3.94 3.51 19.79
C ILE A 202 3.77 3.02 21.23
N ARG A 203 4.22 3.78 22.23
CA ARG A 203 4.02 3.45 23.66
C ARG A 203 2.55 3.36 24.00
N GLY A 204 1.72 4.25 23.46
CA GLY A 204 0.29 4.28 23.64
C GLY A 204 -0.51 3.17 22.94
N PHE A 205 0.11 2.33 22.12
CA PHE A 205 -0.61 1.26 21.41
C PHE A 205 -1.10 0.17 22.36
N GLU A 206 -2.29 -0.31 22.13
CA GLU A 206 -2.79 -1.54 22.75
C GLU A 206 -2.16 -2.78 22.09
N GLY A 207 -1.83 -3.80 22.90
CA GLY A 207 -1.21 -5.03 22.40
C GLY A 207 0.26 -4.85 22.04
N ARG A 208 0.87 -5.87 21.43
CA ARG A 208 2.32 -5.95 21.24
C ARG A 208 2.78 -5.71 19.81
N THR A 209 1.88 -5.65 18.86
CA THR A 209 2.22 -5.60 17.43
C THR A 209 1.81 -4.29 16.78
N PHE A 210 2.65 -3.76 15.89
CA PHE A 210 2.33 -2.63 15.04
C PHE A 210 2.95 -2.76 13.64
N VAL A 211 2.50 -1.92 12.73
CA VAL A 211 3.08 -1.79 11.39
C VAL A 211 3.70 -0.40 11.25
N LEU A 212 4.97 -0.38 10.91
CA LEU A 212 5.68 0.84 10.52
C LEU A 212 5.37 1.09 9.04
N ASN A 213 4.44 2.02 8.79
CA ASN A 213 3.82 2.26 7.48
C ASN A 213 4.57 3.31 6.66
N ASP A 214 5.87 3.30 6.77
CA ASP A 214 6.78 4.16 6.01
C ASP A 214 6.98 3.59 4.60
N ASP A 215 7.26 4.47 3.64
CA ASP A 215 7.52 4.04 2.26
C ASP A 215 8.80 3.20 2.17
N ASN A 216 9.80 3.50 3.01
CA ASN A 216 11.06 2.77 3.06
C ASN A 216 11.87 3.10 4.35
N VAL A 217 12.00 2.15 5.27
CA VAL A 217 12.77 2.32 6.51
C VAL A 217 14.30 2.26 6.32
N SER A 218 14.79 2.05 5.10
CA SER A 218 16.22 2.01 4.78
C SER A 218 16.77 3.31 4.19
N GLN A 219 16.00 4.36 4.27
CA GLN A 219 16.44 5.74 4.00
C GLN A 219 16.71 6.43 5.33
N GLU A 220 17.35 7.57 5.36
CA GLU A 220 17.62 8.32 6.61
C GLU A 220 18.19 7.43 7.74
N ASN A 221 19.29 6.73 7.46
CA ASN A 221 19.82 5.69 8.34
C ASN A 221 20.04 6.19 9.79
N ALA A 222 20.54 7.42 9.99
CA ALA A 222 20.77 7.97 11.33
C ALA A 222 19.45 8.08 12.12
N TYR A 223 18.39 8.59 11.48
CA TYR A 223 17.07 8.72 12.08
C TYR A 223 16.49 7.36 12.48
N PHE A 224 16.52 6.37 11.58
CA PHE A 224 15.97 5.06 11.88
C PHE A 224 16.81 4.27 12.90
N LYS A 225 18.12 4.45 12.96
CA LYS A 225 18.95 3.87 14.02
C LYS A 225 18.51 4.42 15.39
N GLU A 226 18.40 5.73 15.52
CA GLU A 226 17.90 6.36 16.74
C GLU A 226 16.50 5.85 17.11
N LEU A 227 15.56 5.84 16.16
CA LEU A 227 14.22 5.32 16.41
C LEU A 227 14.24 3.88 16.90
N PHE A 228 15.00 2.99 16.23
CA PHE A 228 15.04 1.59 16.62
C PHE A 228 15.70 1.38 17.99
N GLU A 229 16.73 2.13 18.35
CA GLU A 229 17.31 2.13 19.71
C GLU A 229 16.25 2.49 20.77
N ARG A 230 15.47 3.54 20.52
CA ARG A 230 14.41 3.99 21.42
C ARG A 230 13.23 3.01 21.49
N LEU A 231 13.02 2.16 20.48
CA LEU A 231 11.98 1.12 20.47
C LEU A 231 12.38 -0.13 21.25
N ILE A 232 13.66 -0.45 21.44
CA ILE A 232 14.12 -1.67 22.14
C ILE A 232 13.45 -1.86 23.49
N PRO A 233 13.42 -0.85 24.40
CA PRO A 233 12.81 -1.02 25.74
C PRO A 233 11.29 -1.23 25.70
N LEU A 234 10.61 -0.87 24.61
CA LEU A 234 9.16 -1.05 24.49
C LEU A 234 8.75 -2.51 24.27
N LYS A 235 9.68 -3.38 23.89
CA LYS A 235 9.47 -4.83 23.66
C LYS A 235 8.28 -5.13 22.75
N ARG A 236 8.06 -4.28 21.72
CA ARG A 236 7.00 -4.43 20.71
C ARG A 236 7.50 -5.27 19.54
N LEU A 237 6.58 -5.79 18.74
CA LEU A 237 6.89 -6.49 17.49
C LEU A 237 6.36 -5.66 16.32
N TRP A 238 7.16 -5.54 15.28
CA TRP A 238 6.76 -4.74 14.12
C TRP A 238 7.15 -5.36 12.78
N ALA A 239 6.45 -4.94 11.75
CA ALA A 239 6.78 -5.17 10.34
C ALA A 239 6.68 -3.85 9.58
N GLY A 240 7.39 -3.74 8.46
CA GLY A 240 7.39 -2.50 7.63
C GLY A 240 7.96 -2.74 6.24
N ASN A 241 8.16 -1.65 5.48
CA ASN A 241 8.72 -1.71 4.14
C ASN A 241 10.20 -1.31 4.19
N ALA A 242 11.05 -2.05 3.48
CA ALA A 242 12.46 -1.74 3.36
C ALA A 242 12.93 -1.92 1.92
N SER A 243 14.01 -1.25 1.56
CA SER A 243 14.76 -1.58 0.35
C SER A 243 15.83 -2.63 0.69
N TRP A 244 16.22 -3.46 -0.28
CA TRP A 244 17.25 -4.48 -0.11
C TRP A 244 18.60 -3.91 0.39
N ASN A 245 18.88 -2.63 0.10
CA ASN A 245 20.10 -1.94 0.51
C ASN A 245 20.25 -1.76 2.04
N VAL A 246 19.17 -1.90 2.83
CA VAL A 246 19.25 -1.92 4.31
C VAL A 246 20.26 -2.95 4.80
N THR A 247 20.46 -4.02 4.04
CA THR A 247 21.38 -5.12 4.39
C THR A 247 22.87 -4.76 4.19
N ARG A 248 23.17 -3.57 3.65
CA ARG A 248 24.55 -3.06 3.56
C ARG A 248 25.04 -2.47 4.88
N ASP A 249 24.13 -2.18 5.82
CA ASP A 249 24.43 -1.66 7.14
C ASP A 249 24.14 -2.74 8.20
N PRO A 250 25.17 -3.45 8.71
CA PRO A 250 25.00 -4.48 9.73
C PRO A 250 24.40 -3.95 11.03
N GLU A 251 24.78 -2.75 11.46
CA GLU A 251 24.27 -2.13 12.68
C GLU A 251 22.77 -1.84 12.56
N MET A 252 22.34 -1.28 11.41
CA MET A 252 20.91 -1.08 11.12
C MET A 252 20.12 -2.38 11.25
N MET A 253 20.60 -3.46 10.65
CA MET A 253 19.92 -4.77 10.74
C MET A 253 19.88 -5.32 12.17
N ASP A 254 20.94 -5.11 12.96
CA ASP A 254 20.98 -5.52 14.37
C ASP A 254 19.99 -4.71 15.22
N LEU A 255 19.90 -3.40 14.98
CA LEU A 255 18.92 -2.52 15.62
C LEU A 255 17.48 -2.89 15.23
N MET A 256 17.22 -3.17 13.95
CA MET A 256 15.91 -3.69 13.50
C MET A 256 15.52 -4.94 14.28
N ALA A 257 16.41 -5.93 14.35
CA ALA A 257 16.12 -7.19 15.06
C ALA A 257 15.86 -6.96 16.57
N ARG A 258 16.70 -6.15 17.23
CA ARG A 258 16.60 -5.84 18.66
C ARG A 258 15.38 -5.01 19.00
N SER A 259 14.96 -4.10 18.12
CA SER A 259 13.75 -3.28 18.27
C SER A 259 12.45 -4.07 18.05
N GLY A 260 12.57 -5.34 17.60
CA GLY A 260 11.46 -6.26 17.45
C GLY A 260 10.91 -6.40 16.04
N CYS A 261 11.69 -6.06 15.01
CA CYS A 261 11.34 -6.36 13.63
C CYS A 261 11.11 -7.87 13.46
N THR A 262 9.95 -8.25 12.93
CA THR A 262 9.61 -9.65 12.65
C THR A 262 9.64 -9.94 11.16
N GLY A 263 9.54 -8.93 10.32
CA GLY A 263 9.57 -9.08 8.88
C GLY A 263 9.51 -7.77 8.14
N VAL A 264 10.02 -7.76 6.93
CA VAL A 264 9.98 -6.61 6.03
C VAL A 264 9.45 -6.99 4.65
N PHE A 265 8.67 -6.09 4.07
CA PHE A 265 8.40 -6.11 2.65
C PHE A 265 9.59 -5.47 1.92
N VAL A 266 10.19 -6.21 0.99
CA VAL A 266 11.32 -5.75 0.20
C VAL A 266 10.92 -5.69 -1.27
N GLY A 267 10.91 -4.48 -1.83
CA GLY A 267 10.71 -4.29 -3.26
C GLY A 267 11.97 -4.69 -4.03
N PHE A 268 11.98 -5.90 -4.62
CA PHE A 268 13.00 -6.33 -5.59
C PHE A 268 12.66 -5.85 -7.00
N GLU A 269 11.38 -5.73 -7.29
CA GLU A 269 10.72 -5.29 -8.51
C GLU A 269 11.06 -6.20 -9.70
N SER A 270 12.31 -6.18 -10.19
CA SER A 270 12.79 -7.03 -11.28
C SER A 270 14.19 -7.59 -10.99
N ILE A 271 14.43 -8.80 -11.45
CA ILE A 271 15.77 -9.43 -11.46
C ILE A 271 16.65 -8.91 -12.58
N GLU A 272 16.06 -8.24 -13.57
CA GLU A 272 16.75 -7.61 -14.70
C GLU A 272 16.96 -6.11 -14.47
N PRO A 273 18.02 -5.52 -15.03
CA PRO A 273 18.15 -4.08 -15.13
C PRO A 273 17.00 -3.51 -15.95
N GLN A 274 16.24 -2.62 -15.36
CA GLN A 274 15.12 -1.94 -16.05
C GLN A 274 15.37 -0.43 -16.05
N ALA A 275 15.08 0.21 -17.17
CA ALA A 275 14.95 1.65 -17.22
C ALA A 275 13.80 2.09 -16.28
N GLY A 276 13.95 3.22 -15.60
CA GLY A 276 12.90 3.75 -14.72
C GLY A 276 12.81 3.11 -13.33
N LEU A 277 13.70 2.14 -12.99
CA LEU A 277 13.88 1.72 -11.60
C LEU A 277 14.86 2.69 -10.92
N GLY A 278 14.36 3.50 -9.99
CA GLY A 278 15.19 4.45 -9.22
C GLY A 278 16.23 3.79 -8.32
N LYS A 279 16.14 2.48 -8.12
CA LYS A 279 17.09 1.67 -7.34
C LYS A 279 18.17 1.13 -8.26
N ILE A 280 19.27 1.85 -8.42
CA ILE A 280 20.33 1.48 -9.38
C ILE A 280 21.17 0.32 -8.84
N VAL A 281 20.98 -0.88 -9.39
CA VAL A 281 21.99 -1.94 -9.39
C VAL A 281 22.33 -2.23 -10.87
N ARG A 282 23.46 -1.72 -11.30
CA ARG A 282 23.98 -1.86 -12.67
C ARG A 282 24.81 -3.14 -12.82
N SER A 283 24.39 -4.30 -12.34
CA SER A 283 25.27 -5.45 -12.50
C SER A 283 24.50 -6.74 -12.75
N ASP A 284 25.16 -7.66 -13.47
CA ASP A 284 24.77 -9.06 -13.65
C ASP A 284 24.67 -9.82 -12.31
N SER A 285 25.19 -9.23 -11.23
CA SER A 285 25.17 -9.76 -9.86
C SER A 285 23.90 -9.39 -9.07
N ARG A 286 22.89 -8.76 -9.66
CA ARG A 286 21.67 -8.31 -8.95
C ARG A 286 21.01 -9.45 -8.17
N THR A 287 20.79 -10.58 -8.79
CA THR A 287 20.20 -11.75 -8.14
C THR A 287 21.04 -12.28 -6.98
N THR A 288 22.38 -12.24 -7.11
CA THR A 288 23.30 -12.62 -6.04
C THR A 288 23.19 -11.66 -4.85
N LEU A 289 23.15 -10.34 -5.10
CA LEU A 289 22.98 -9.33 -4.05
C LEU A 289 21.62 -9.49 -3.34
N TYR A 290 20.57 -9.78 -4.07
CA TYR A 290 19.25 -9.98 -3.50
C TYR A 290 19.16 -11.26 -2.66
N LYS A 291 19.76 -12.38 -3.12
CA LYS A 291 19.87 -13.62 -2.34
C LYS A 291 20.65 -13.39 -1.04
N GLU A 292 21.76 -12.67 -1.12
CA GLU A 292 22.55 -12.31 0.04
C GLU A 292 21.79 -11.42 1.02
N ALA A 293 21.01 -10.43 0.50
CA ALA A 293 20.18 -9.59 1.34
C ALA A 293 19.15 -10.41 2.14
N VAL A 294 18.47 -11.35 1.50
CA VAL A 294 17.52 -12.25 2.17
C VAL A 294 18.23 -13.08 3.24
N ARG A 295 19.38 -13.66 2.92
CA ARG A 295 20.18 -14.47 3.86
C ARG A 295 20.58 -13.66 5.11
N ARG A 296 21.02 -12.40 4.93
CA ARG A 296 21.44 -11.51 6.04
C ARG A 296 20.27 -11.14 6.95
N LEU A 297 19.08 -10.91 6.40
CA LEU A 297 17.87 -10.64 7.19
C LEU A 297 17.43 -11.87 7.98
N HIS A 298 17.41 -13.05 7.33
CA HIS A 298 17.08 -14.31 8.00
C HIS A 298 18.05 -14.64 9.13
N ALA A 299 19.36 -14.38 8.97
CA ALA A 299 20.36 -14.59 10.02
C ALA A 299 20.06 -13.78 11.29
N ARG A 300 19.17 -12.76 11.22
CA ARG A 300 18.71 -11.94 12.35
C ARG A 300 17.27 -12.22 12.77
N GLY A 301 16.66 -13.28 12.23
CA GLY A 301 15.28 -13.64 12.51
C GLY A 301 14.24 -12.68 11.92
N ILE A 302 14.60 -11.95 10.86
CA ILE A 302 13.71 -11.04 10.13
C ILE A 302 13.21 -11.73 8.87
N GLY A 303 11.89 -11.98 8.80
CA GLY A 303 11.25 -12.56 7.62
C GLY A 303 11.23 -11.58 6.43
N VAL A 304 11.18 -12.13 5.21
CA VAL A 304 11.21 -11.33 3.97
C VAL A 304 10.01 -11.65 3.09
N MET A 305 9.16 -10.65 2.86
CA MET A 305 8.16 -10.67 1.81
C MET A 305 8.67 -9.90 0.60
N GLY A 306 8.90 -10.58 -0.53
CA GLY A 306 9.43 -9.95 -1.74
C GLY A 306 8.33 -9.35 -2.62
N GLY A 307 8.54 -8.12 -3.10
CA GLY A 307 7.76 -7.50 -4.18
C GLY A 307 8.43 -7.78 -5.53
N LEU A 308 7.68 -8.37 -6.47
CA LEU A 308 8.14 -8.69 -7.82
C LEU A 308 7.11 -8.21 -8.83
N ILE A 309 7.57 -7.61 -9.93
CA ILE A 309 6.72 -7.00 -10.95
C ILE A 309 7.14 -7.54 -12.33
N PHE A 310 6.15 -7.88 -13.15
CA PHE A 310 6.31 -8.25 -14.54
C PHE A 310 5.67 -7.20 -15.45
N GLY A 311 6.18 -7.09 -16.67
CA GLY A 311 5.66 -6.20 -17.71
C GLY A 311 6.53 -4.98 -17.98
N PHE A 312 7.76 -4.96 -17.50
CA PHE A 312 8.73 -3.95 -17.89
C PHE A 312 9.11 -4.11 -19.38
N ASP A 313 9.60 -3.05 -19.99
CA ASP A 313 9.91 -3.01 -21.42
C ASP A 313 11.01 -4.02 -21.86
N ASN A 314 11.88 -4.43 -20.91
CA ASN A 314 12.92 -5.42 -21.18
C ASN A 314 12.48 -6.87 -20.94
N ASP A 315 11.31 -7.09 -20.34
CA ASP A 315 10.82 -8.43 -20.01
C ASP A 315 10.50 -9.21 -21.30
N ASP A 316 11.05 -10.41 -21.40
CA ASP A 316 10.75 -11.40 -22.42
C ASP A 316 10.18 -12.68 -21.80
N ASP A 317 9.91 -13.71 -22.61
CA ASP A 317 9.30 -14.96 -22.12
C ASP A 317 10.15 -15.70 -21.09
N THR A 318 11.46 -15.46 -21.01
CA THR A 318 12.36 -16.12 -20.06
C THR A 318 12.27 -15.54 -18.64
N ILE A 319 11.84 -14.28 -18.50
CA ILE A 319 11.82 -13.56 -17.23
C ILE A 319 10.99 -14.29 -16.17
N PHE A 320 9.89 -14.90 -16.56
CA PHE A 320 8.95 -15.56 -15.65
C PHE A 320 9.56 -16.74 -14.93
N GLN A 321 10.22 -17.64 -15.67
CA GLN A 321 10.86 -18.82 -15.04
C GLN A 321 12.06 -18.39 -14.20
N ARG A 322 12.90 -17.49 -14.70
CA ARG A 322 14.07 -16.96 -14.00
C ARG A 322 13.68 -16.25 -12.69
N THR A 323 12.59 -15.47 -12.70
CA THR A 323 12.07 -14.83 -11.48
C THR A 323 11.51 -15.84 -10.50
N LEU A 324 10.81 -16.87 -10.97
CA LEU A 324 10.33 -17.95 -10.11
C LEU A 324 11.50 -18.70 -9.45
N ASP A 325 12.54 -19.03 -10.21
CA ASP A 325 13.73 -19.73 -9.70
C ASP A 325 14.45 -18.85 -8.68
N PHE A 326 14.65 -17.56 -8.99
CA PHE A 326 15.17 -16.58 -8.03
C PHE A 326 14.36 -16.55 -6.74
N ALA A 327 13.04 -16.43 -6.81
CA ALA A 327 12.18 -16.33 -5.62
C ALA A 327 12.21 -17.61 -4.77
N VAL A 328 12.40 -18.77 -5.38
CA VAL A 328 12.53 -20.06 -4.68
C VAL A 328 13.93 -20.23 -4.06
N GLU A 329 14.97 -19.87 -4.80
CA GLU A 329 16.38 -20.06 -4.40
C GLU A 329 16.81 -19.04 -3.35
N SER A 330 16.33 -17.80 -3.44
CA SER A 330 16.64 -16.73 -2.48
C SER A 330 16.11 -17.03 -1.07
N GLY A 331 15.10 -17.90 -0.95
CA GLY A 331 14.50 -18.22 0.34
C GLY A 331 13.45 -17.19 0.80
N ILE A 332 12.98 -16.30 -0.05
CA ILE A 332 11.88 -15.35 0.27
C ILE A 332 10.72 -16.12 0.91
N ASP A 333 10.24 -15.67 2.08
CA ASP A 333 9.18 -16.34 2.85
C ASP A 333 7.82 -16.23 2.19
N ALA A 334 7.50 -15.05 1.65
CA ALA A 334 6.31 -14.81 0.84
C ALA A 334 6.65 -13.88 -0.33
N ALA A 335 5.87 -13.91 -1.40
CA ALA A 335 6.06 -12.98 -2.52
C ALA A 335 4.74 -12.37 -3.00
N GLN A 336 4.73 -11.07 -3.12
CA GLN A 336 3.71 -10.31 -3.83
C GLN A 336 4.16 -10.17 -5.27
N ILE A 337 3.57 -10.98 -6.15
CA ILE A 337 3.88 -11.01 -7.57
C ILE A 337 2.81 -10.21 -8.30
N ASN A 338 3.22 -9.19 -9.04
CA ASN A 338 2.37 -8.18 -9.64
C ASN A 338 2.62 -8.04 -11.14
N ILE A 339 1.65 -7.49 -11.86
CA ILE A 339 1.83 -6.90 -13.18
C ILE A 339 2.04 -5.40 -12.99
N LEU A 340 2.91 -4.80 -13.77
CA LEU A 340 3.16 -3.36 -13.80
C LEU A 340 1.87 -2.61 -14.12
N VAL A 341 1.56 -1.56 -13.36
CA VAL A 341 0.36 -0.74 -13.55
C VAL A 341 0.79 0.71 -13.75
N PRO A 342 0.43 1.32 -14.87
CA PRO A 342 0.69 2.73 -15.13
C PRO A 342 -0.35 3.60 -14.42
N TYR A 343 -0.16 3.86 -13.12
CA TYR A 343 -1.08 4.71 -12.37
C TYR A 343 -1.05 6.16 -12.88
N PRO A 344 -2.20 6.86 -12.95
CA PRO A 344 -2.26 8.24 -13.41
C PRO A 344 -1.34 9.15 -12.59
N GLY A 345 -0.77 10.16 -13.23
CA GLY A 345 0.18 11.09 -12.63
C GLY A 345 1.59 10.54 -12.42
N THR A 346 1.89 9.31 -12.87
CA THR A 346 3.24 8.75 -12.82
C THR A 346 3.98 8.93 -14.15
N PRO A 347 5.32 9.08 -14.14
CA PRO A 347 6.13 9.13 -15.38
C PRO A 347 5.88 7.93 -16.29
N LEU A 348 5.63 6.75 -15.72
CA LEU A 348 5.27 5.56 -16.49
C LEU A 348 3.97 5.76 -17.27
N HIS A 349 2.94 6.29 -16.62
CA HIS A 349 1.65 6.55 -17.26
C HIS A 349 1.81 7.54 -18.42
N GLU A 350 2.46 8.67 -18.17
CA GLU A 350 2.71 9.70 -19.18
C GLU A 350 3.50 9.18 -20.38
N ARG A 351 4.51 8.35 -20.12
CA ARG A 351 5.30 7.72 -21.17
C ARG A 351 4.47 6.77 -22.03
N LEU A 352 3.74 5.85 -21.38
CA LEU A 352 2.91 4.88 -22.11
C LEU A 352 1.72 5.53 -22.82
N GLU A 353 1.18 6.63 -22.30
CA GLU A 353 0.14 7.41 -22.97
C GLU A 353 0.69 8.06 -24.24
N ARG A 354 1.86 8.71 -24.19
CA ARG A 354 2.52 9.31 -25.37
C ARG A 354 2.90 8.26 -26.41
N GLU A 355 3.23 7.04 -25.99
CA GLU A 355 3.53 5.91 -26.86
C GLU A 355 2.26 5.23 -27.43
N GLY A 356 1.05 5.66 -27.04
CA GLY A 356 -0.22 5.04 -27.44
C GLY A 356 -0.41 3.63 -26.91
N ARG A 357 0.25 3.26 -25.82
CA ARG A 357 0.26 1.91 -25.26
C ARG A 357 -0.73 1.69 -24.13
N ILE A 358 -1.43 2.71 -23.61
CA ILE A 358 -2.50 2.54 -22.63
C ILE A 358 -3.72 1.96 -23.34
N ILE A 359 -4.16 0.78 -22.92
CA ILE A 359 -5.29 0.05 -23.52
C ILE A 359 -6.50 -0.03 -22.61
N GLU A 360 -6.32 0.22 -21.31
CA GLU A 360 -7.39 0.19 -20.33
C GLU A 360 -7.69 1.61 -19.83
N ARG A 361 -8.98 1.97 -19.81
CA ARG A 361 -9.46 3.28 -19.33
C ARG A 361 -10.42 3.15 -18.15
N ASP A 362 -10.73 1.93 -17.74
CA ASP A 362 -11.53 1.68 -16.56
C ASP A 362 -10.65 1.62 -15.31
N TRP A 363 -10.73 2.63 -14.46
CA TRP A 363 -9.95 2.70 -13.22
C TRP A 363 -10.10 1.48 -12.32
N ASN A 364 -11.26 0.80 -12.31
CA ASN A 364 -11.44 -0.42 -11.53
C ASN A 364 -10.47 -1.55 -11.92
N ARG A 365 -9.92 -1.46 -13.12
CA ARG A 365 -8.97 -2.44 -13.68
C ARG A 365 -7.51 -2.05 -13.51
N TYR A 366 -7.22 -0.88 -12.95
CA TYR A 366 -5.86 -0.48 -12.61
C TYR A 366 -5.40 -1.19 -11.33
N VAL A 367 -5.28 -2.50 -11.44
CA VAL A 367 -4.89 -3.42 -10.37
C VAL A 367 -3.73 -4.28 -10.81
N THR A 368 -2.87 -4.67 -9.87
CA THR A 368 -1.63 -5.40 -10.13
C THR A 368 -1.82 -6.84 -10.65
N SER A 369 -3.04 -7.24 -10.94
CA SER A 369 -3.43 -8.51 -11.55
C SER A 369 -4.11 -8.35 -12.91
N HIS A 370 -4.02 -7.16 -13.52
CA HIS A 370 -4.57 -6.87 -14.83
C HIS A 370 -3.53 -6.15 -15.71
N VAL A 371 -3.57 -6.43 -17.01
CA VAL A 371 -2.70 -5.77 -17.99
C VAL A 371 -3.40 -4.54 -18.53
N CYS A 372 -2.92 -3.35 -18.15
CA CYS A 372 -3.52 -2.05 -18.53
C CYS A 372 -2.87 -1.42 -19.76
N PHE A 373 -1.83 -2.00 -20.30
CA PHE A 373 -1.03 -1.43 -21.38
C PHE A 373 -0.51 -2.51 -22.34
N GLU A 374 -0.07 -2.10 -23.51
CA GLU A 374 0.59 -2.98 -24.49
C GLU A 374 2.06 -3.18 -24.11
N PRO A 375 2.50 -4.41 -23.73
CA PRO A 375 3.90 -4.69 -23.44
C PRO A 375 4.78 -4.56 -24.69
N ARG A 376 6.10 -4.32 -24.49
CA ARG A 376 7.00 -4.09 -25.64
C ARG A 376 7.46 -5.37 -26.32
N LYS A 377 7.78 -6.42 -25.56
CA LYS A 377 8.34 -7.69 -26.08
C LYS A 377 7.42 -8.90 -25.86
N LEU A 378 6.31 -8.72 -25.18
CA LEU A 378 5.35 -9.77 -24.86
C LEU A 378 3.98 -9.40 -25.43
N THR A 379 3.14 -10.40 -25.70
CA THR A 379 1.71 -10.13 -25.86
C THR A 379 1.04 -9.97 -24.49
N ARG A 380 -0.10 -9.30 -24.44
CA ARG A 380 -0.90 -9.15 -23.20
C ARG A 380 -1.27 -10.48 -22.60
N GLU A 381 -1.67 -11.42 -23.45
CA GLU A 381 -2.05 -12.76 -23.07
C GLU A 381 -0.86 -13.53 -22.49
N ALA A 382 0.32 -13.45 -23.11
CA ALA A 382 1.55 -14.08 -22.64
C ALA A 382 1.98 -13.51 -21.26
N LEU A 383 1.96 -12.18 -21.13
CA LEU A 383 2.25 -11.51 -19.84
C LEU A 383 1.31 -12.01 -18.75
N PHE A 384 0.00 -12.01 -19.00
CA PHE A 384 -1.00 -12.39 -18.01
C PHE A 384 -0.94 -13.88 -17.65
N GLU A 385 -0.89 -14.77 -18.64
CA GLU A 385 -0.84 -16.22 -18.41
C GLU A 385 0.43 -16.67 -17.69
N ASN A 386 1.59 -16.11 -18.06
CA ASN A 386 2.84 -16.42 -17.38
C ASN A 386 2.87 -15.84 -15.96
N TYR A 387 2.40 -14.61 -15.74
CA TYR A 387 2.21 -14.06 -14.40
C TYR A 387 1.38 -15.00 -13.51
N LEU A 388 0.23 -15.46 -14.00
CA LEU A 388 -0.65 -16.34 -13.25
C LEU A 388 0.01 -17.68 -12.96
N ARG A 389 0.74 -18.24 -13.94
CA ARG A 389 1.53 -19.49 -13.79
C ARG A 389 2.61 -19.35 -12.70
N VAL A 390 3.35 -18.25 -12.66
CA VAL A 390 4.36 -17.99 -11.64
C VAL A 390 3.72 -17.92 -10.25
N ARG A 391 2.62 -17.20 -10.09
CA ARG A 391 1.86 -17.12 -8.81
C ARG A 391 1.40 -18.50 -8.34
N GLU A 392 0.79 -19.30 -9.21
CA GLU A 392 0.32 -20.64 -8.88
C GLU A 392 1.47 -21.56 -8.47
N ARG A 393 2.57 -21.53 -9.23
CA ARG A 393 3.75 -22.34 -8.94
C ARG A 393 4.42 -21.93 -7.64
N PHE A 394 4.61 -20.63 -7.41
CA PHE A 394 5.21 -20.12 -6.16
C PHE A 394 4.34 -20.46 -4.95
N CYS A 395 3.02 -20.31 -5.06
CA CYS A 395 2.06 -20.60 -3.99
C CYS A 395 1.57 -22.07 -3.98
N SER A 396 2.27 -23.02 -4.61
CA SER A 396 1.93 -24.44 -4.52
C SER A 396 2.20 -24.99 -3.11
N LEU A 397 1.36 -25.94 -2.64
CA LEU A 397 1.51 -26.49 -1.28
C LEU A 397 2.91 -27.03 -0.98
N PRO A 398 3.55 -27.82 -1.89
CA PRO A 398 4.91 -28.32 -1.63
C PRO A 398 5.93 -27.19 -1.44
N ARG A 399 5.80 -26.11 -2.23
CA ARG A 399 6.71 -24.95 -2.11
C ARG A 399 6.44 -24.13 -0.85
N ILE A 400 5.17 -23.95 -0.47
CA ILE A 400 4.80 -23.31 0.81
C ILE A 400 5.38 -24.12 1.97
N ALA A 401 5.18 -25.45 1.99
CA ALA A 401 5.71 -26.31 3.04
C ALA A 401 7.25 -26.25 3.14
N ARG A 402 7.95 -26.27 1.99
CA ARG A 402 9.42 -26.16 1.95
C ARG A 402 9.90 -24.80 2.49
N ARG A 403 9.27 -23.69 2.10
CA ARG A 403 9.61 -22.34 2.62
C ARG A 403 9.37 -22.28 4.13
N PHE A 404 8.18 -22.70 4.56
CA PHE A 404 7.85 -22.73 5.99
C PHE A 404 8.89 -23.54 6.80
N ALA A 405 9.26 -24.74 6.34
CA ALA A 405 10.28 -25.55 7.01
C ALA A 405 11.65 -24.86 7.08
N ARG A 406 12.02 -24.07 6.07
CA ARG A 406 13.26 -23.26 6.07
C ARG A 406 13.19 -22.09 7.05
N SER A 407 12.03 -21.49 7.24
CA SER A 407 11.86 -20.32 8.12
C SER A 407 11.77 -20.71 9.60
N VAL A 408 11.38 -21.96 9.92
CA VAL A 408 11.24 -22.43 11.31
C VAL A 408 12.50 -22.23 12.17
N PRO A 409 13.73 -22.50 11.71
CA PRO A 409 14.93 -22.36 12.56
C PRO A 409 15.25 -20.93 12.98
N HIS A 410 14.77 -19.92 12.24
CA HIS A 410 15.11 -18.52 12.50
C HIS A 410 13.88 -17.67 12.82
N GLY A 411 12.68 -18.16 12.53
CA GLY A 411 11.44 -17.39 12.66
C GLY A 411 10.88 -17.40 14.08
N ARG A 412 10.33 -16.26 14.49
CA ARG A 412 9.54 -16.19 15.73
C ARG A 412 8.18 -16.86 15.49
N PRO A 413 7.63 -17.63 16.44
CA PRO A 413 6.37 -18.40 16.23
C PRO A 413 5.20 -17.58 15.67
N GLY A 414 5.02 -16.35 16.17
CA GLY A 414 3.98 -15.46 15.67
C GLY A 414 4.19 -15.00 14.22
N ALA A 415 5.43 -14.70 13.84
CA ALA A 415 5.79 -14.35 12.46
C ALA A 415 5.56 -15.52 11.51
N LEU A 416 5.99 -16.73 11.90
CA LEU A 416 5.78 -17.96 11.11
C LEU A 416 4.28 -18.22 10.86
N ALA A 417 3.42 -18.00 11.86
CA ALA A 417 1.98 -18.14 11.70
C ALA A 417 1.41 -17.13 10.68
N VAL A 418 1.89 -15.89 10.74
CA VAL A 418 1.52 -14.83 9.77
C VAL A 418 1.99 -15.22 8.37
N ASP A 419 3.25 -15.62 8.20
CA ASP A 419 3.81 -16.02 6.90
C ASP A 419 3.04 -17.18 6.28
N LEU A 420 2.68 -18.18 7.06
CA LEU A 420 1.86 -19.29 6.59
C LEU A 420 0.47 -18.81 6.14
N ALA A 421 -0.17 -17.98 6.94
CA ALA A 421 -1.49 -17.41 6.62
C ALA A 421 -1.43 -16.56 5.34
N VAL A 422 -0.37 -15.74 5.16
CA VAL A 422 -0.10 -14.94 3.95
C VAL A 422 0.01 -15.84 2.72
N ASN A 423 0.86 -16.85 2.79
CA ASN A 423 1.06 -17.79 1.68
C ASN A 423 -0.22 -18.53 1.29
N LEU A 424 -1.01 -18.99 2.26
CA LEU A 424 -2.29 -19.66 2.01
C LEU A 424 -3.33 -18.71 1.39
N ALA A 425 -3.35 -17.45 1.81
CA ALA A 425 -4.25 -16.46 1.20
C ALA A 425 -3.82 -16.10 -0.23
N PHE A 426 -2.53 -15.95 -0.50
CA PHE A 426 -2.03 -15.76 -1.88
C PHE A 426 -2.35 -16.95 -2.78
N ARG A 427 -2.22 -18.17 -2.26
CA ARG A 427 -2.65 -19.39 -2.96
C ARG A 427 -4.15 -19.35 -3.29
N ARG A 428 -4.98 -19.00 -2.30
CA ARG A 428 -6.43 -18.87 -2.52
C ARG A 428 -6.74 -17.81 -3.58
N GLY A 429 -6.08 -16.65 -3.51
CA GLY A 429 -6.21 -15.57 -4.50
C GLY A 429 -5.84 -16.03 -5.91
N ALA A 430 -4.72 -16.73 -6.07
CA ALA A 430 -4.28 -17.25 -7.36
C ALA A 430 -5.32 -18.24 -7.96
N ARG A 431 -5.89 -19.13 -7.13
CA ARG A 431 -6.94 -20.07 -7.57
C ARG A 431 -8.24 -19.38 -7.98
N ILE A 432 -8.65 -18.37 -7.21
CA ILE A 432 -9.85 -17.59 -7.55
C ILE A 432 -9.64 -16.87 -8.87
N LEU A 433 -8.47 -16.26 -9.07
CA LEU A 433 -8.14 -15.58 -10.33
C LEU A 433 -8.16 -16.55 -11.51
N ARG A 434 -7.52 -17.72 -11.39
CA ARG A 434 -7.56 -18.77 -12.44
C ARG A 434 -8.98 -19.21 -12.76
N LYS A 435 -9.82 -19.41 -11.74
CA LYS A 435 -11.22 -19.79 -11.95
C LYS A 435 -11.98 -18.72 -12.72
N ARG A 436 -11.87 -17.45 -12.33
CA ARG A 436 -12.54 -16.33 -13.03
C ARG A 436 -12.12 -16.22 -14.49
N VAL A 437 -10.84 -16.41 -14.79
CA VAL A 437 -10.33 -16.41 -16.16
C VAL A 437 -10.97 -17.54 -16.98
N LYS A 438 -11.07 -18.75 -16.41
CA LYS A 438 -11.75 -19.88 -17.06
C LYS A 438 -13.24 -19.61 -17.28
N ASP A 439 -13.89 -18.90 -16.37
CA ASP A 439 -15.28 -18.50 -16.46
C ASP A 439 -15.50 -17.26 -17.37
N GLY A 440 -14.47 -16.79 -18.09
CA GLY A 440 -14.52 -15.64 -19.00
C GLY A 440 -14.63 -14.27 -18.32
N VAL A 441 -14.47 -14.24 -16.99
CA VAL A 441 -14.54 -12.98 -16.21
C VAL A 441 -13.20 -12.29 -16.25
N LYS A 442 -13.14 -11.05 -16.78
CA LYS A 442 -11.91 -10.26 -16.79
C LYS A 442 -11.41 -9.98 -15.37
N PRO A 443 -10.09 -10.00 -15.15
CA PRO A 443 -9.53 -9.75 -13.83
C PRO A 443 -9.86 -8.34 -13.34
N THR A 444 -10.30 -8.29 -12.12
CA THR A 444 -10.54 -7.07 -11.36
C THR A 444 -9.93 -7.23 -9.98
N ARG A 445 -9.89 -6.18 -9.15
CA ARG A 445 -9.19 -6.20 -7.85
C ARG A 445 -9.65 -7.39 -6.97
N PHE A 446 -8.69 -8.11 -6.38
CA PHE A 446 -8.87 -9.19 -5.41
C PHE A 446 -8.66 -8.74 -3.99
#